data_8ee6db31d19f4bc0a8af3cf87f9b884d
#
_entry.id   8ee6db31d19f4bc0a8af3cf87f9b884d
#
_cell.length_a   1.000
_cell.length_b   1.000
_cell.length_c   1.000
_cell.angle_alpha   90.00
_cell.angle_beta   90.00
_cell.angle_gamma   90.00
#
_symmetry.space_group_name_H-M   'P 1'
#
loop_
_entity.id
_entity.type
_entity.pdbx_description
1 polymer ?
#
loop_
_entity_poly.entity_id
_entity_poly.type
_entity_poly.pdbx_seq_one_letter_code
_entity_poly.pdbx_strand_id
1 'polypeptide(L)'
;MKKIILLAALVVASTALYAAPSKKKKKEVAAAKVEKPVELISASDSLSYAAGKFMSRGLLEYLQRNLQVDTAYLADFITGFREAMEKTGDPKYTAMNAGRTIAQQVDKQMLPTVLKQFEGTEHTIDARLLHEGFLSGVLADTTIMTEPHAVTLFKVTSEADEKKKNEAYKTANEAWLNENKTKEGVQTLPSGLQYKVLTTGNGKVAKADDMVTVKYEGKLIDGTVFDSSYKRNPQTTEFRPNQVIKGWTEALCMMPEGSKWELYIPQELGYGARGAGQQIKPFSTLIFTVEVVKVQEAEKKEEAAEKATPATPAKKSAAKKSAKKKVTRKK
;
A
#
# COMPACT_ATOMS: atom_id res chain seq x y z
N MET A 1 -10.23 62.49 -15.56
CA MET A 1 -10.06 61.04 -15.38
C MET A 1 -8.62 60.68 -15.73
N LYS A 2 -7.78 60.49 -14.73
CA LYS A 2 -6.33 60.20 -14.92
C LYS A 2 -6.20 58.73 -15.30
N LYS A 3 -5.70 58.48 -16.53
CA LYS A 3 -5.35 57.14 -17.00
C LYS A 3 -4.09 56.70 -16.24
N ILE A 4 -4.22 55.70 -15.37
CA ILE A 4 -3.08 55.04 -14.71
C ILE A 4 -2.59 54.01 -15.72
N ILE A 5 -1.55 54.32 -16.46
CA ILE A 5 -0.81 53.36 -17.29
C ILE A 5 0.13 52.62 -16.34
N LEU A 6 -0.23 51.42 -15.96
CA LEU A 6 0.66 50.51 -15.23
C LEU A 6 1.50 49.76 -16.27
N LEU A 7 2.68 50.26 -16.56
CA LEU A 7 3.67 49.59 -17.40
C LEU A 7 4.29 48.47 -16.52
N ALA A 8 3.81 47.27 -16.68
CA ALA A 8 4.45 46.09 -16.05
C ALA A 8 5.59 45.61 -16.96
N ALA A 9 6.74 46.32 -16.91
CA ALA A 9 7.97 45.77 -17.43
C ALA A 9 8.43 44.63 -16.53
N LEU A 10 8.31 43.38 -17.01
CA LEU A 10 8.79 42.19 -16.31
C LEU A 10 10.33 42.14 -16.42
N VAL A 11 11.04 42.92 -15.60
CA VAL A 11 12.45 42.69 -15.28
C VAL A 11 12.46 41.59 -14.24
N VAL A 12 12.77 40.35 -14.66
CA VAL A 12 13.05 39.25 -13.73
C VAL A 12 14.42 39.49 -13.11
N ALA A 13 14.44 40.28 -12.03
CA ALA A 13 15.53 40.29 -11.08
C ALA A 13 15.01 39.63 -9.80
N SER A 14 15.11 38.33 -9.72
CA SER A 14 14.83 37.55 -8.51
C SER A 14 16.06 37.62 -7.60
N THR A 15 16.04 38.51 -6.60
CA THR A 15 16.88 38.37 -5.43
C THR A 15 16.17 37.50 -4.43
N ALA A 16 16.36 36.21 -4.54
CA ALA A 16 16.05 35.28 -3.46
C ALA A 16 17.31 35.09 -2.63
N LEU A 17 17.32 35.65 -1.42
CA LEU A 17 18.24 35.23 -0.38
C LEU A 17 17.86 33.78 0.00
N TYR A 18 18.61 32.83 -0.51
CA TYR A 18 18.74 31.50 0.08
C TYR A 18 20.21 31.13 0.10
N ALA A 19 20.61 30.50 1.22
CA ALA A 19 21.99 30.15 1.56
C ALA A 19 22.71 29.44 0.41
N ALA A 20 23.96 29.81 0.18
CA ALA A 20 24.81 29.34 -0.90
C ALA A 20 25.12 27.85 -0.79
N PRO A 21 24.87 27.06 -1.84
CA PRO A 21 25.64 25.88 -2.14
C PRO A 21 26.76 26.22 -3.13
N SER A 22 27.89 25.57 -2.92
CA SER A 22 29.17 25.65 -3.61
C SER A 22 29.09 25.76 -5.14
N LYS A 23 30.04 26.51 -5.69
CA LYS A 23 30.33 26.76 -7.11
C LYS A 23 30.16 25.51 -8.02
N LYS A 24 28.99 25.35 -8.64
CA LYS A 24 28.80 24.61 -9.88
C LYS A 24 28.13 25.53 -10.89
N LYS A 25 28.69 25.57 -12.10
CA LYS A 25 28.36 26.44 -13.24
C LYS A 25 26.85 26.73 -13.32
N LYS A 26 26.44 28.00 -13.15
CA LYS A 26 25.12 28.51 -13.56
C LYS A 26 25.01 28.32 -15.07
N LYS A 27 24.23 27.32 -15.52
CA LYS A 27 23.65 27.36 -16.87
C LYS A 27 22.54 28.41 -16.81
N GLU A 28 22.67 29.46 -17.55
CA GLU A 28 21.59 30.43 -17.79
C GLU A 28 20.35 29.67 -18.28
N VAL A 29 19.25 29.81 -17.54
CA VAL A 29 17.93 29.39 -18.02
C VAL A 29 17.63 30.28 -19.21
N ALA A 30 17.65 29.74 -20.43
CA ALA A 30 17.25 30.45 -21.62
C ALA A 30 15.82 30.97 -21.41
N ALA A 31 15.65 32.29 -21.34
CA ALA A 31 14.35 32.89 -21.13
C ALA A 31 13.44 32.50 -22.32
N ALA A 32 12.34 31.79 -22.02
CA ALA A 32 11.32 31.47 -22.99
C ALA A 32 10.85 32.80 -23.62
N LYS A 33 10.95 32.91 -24.94
CA LYS A 33 10.59 34.11 -25.68
C LYS A 33 9.12 34.44 -25.41
N VAL A 34 8.87 35.50 -24.65
CA VAL A 34 7.52 36.06 -24.50
C VAL A 34 7.23 36.84 -25.78
N GLU A 35 6.42 36.27 -26.67
CA GLU A 35 6.21 36.83 -28.02
C GLU A 35 5.47 38.17 -28.04
N LYS A 36 4.69 38.48 -27.00
CA LYS A 36 4.06 39.81 -26.79
C LYS A 36 4.01 40.15 -25.31
N PRO A 37 4.31 41.39 -24.92
CA PRO A 37 4.10 41.83 -23.55
C PRO A 37 2.61 41.77 -23.20
N VAL A 38 2.29 41.24 -22.00
CA VAL A 38 0.91 41.19 -21.50
C VAL A 38 0.55 42.58 -20.99
N GLU A 39 -0.45 43.20 -21.59
CA GLU A 39 -1.00 44.47 -21.11
C GLU A 39 -2.30 44.24 -20.37
N LEU A 40 -2.40 44.80 -19.14
CA LEU A 40 -3.58 44.72 -18.32
C LEU A 40 -4.31 46.05 -18.37
N ILE A 41 -5.31 46.19 -19.27
CA ILE A 41 -5.98 47.44 -19.56
C ILE A 41 -7.18 47.66 -18.67
N SER A 42 -7.84 46.58 -18.20
CA SER A 42 -9.02 46.62 -17.37
C SER A 42 -8.84 45.92 -16.01
N ALA A 43 -9.77 46.21 -15.11
CA ALA A 43 -9.84 45.46 -13.82
C ALA A 43 -10.09 43.96 -14.05
N SER A 44 -10.85 43.60 -15.09
CA SER A 44 -11.07 42.21 -15.46
C SER A 44 -9.82 41.51 -15.96
N ASP A 45 -8.96 42.23 -16.73
CA ASP A 45 -7.67 41.68 -17.18
C ASP A 45 -6.75 41.42 -15.98
N SER A 46 -6.69 42.39 -15.06
CA SER A 46 -5.92 42.25 -13.81
C SER A 46 -6.42 41.09 -12.98
N LEU A 47 -7.73 40.92 -12.85
CA LEU A 47 -8.33 39.79 -12.11
C LEU A 47 -8.00 38.44 -12.79
N SER A 48 -8.14 38.37 -14.11
CA SER A 48 -7.83 37.17 -14.89
C SER A 48 -6.37 36.77 -14.76
N TYR A 49 -5.47 37.71 -14.85
CA TYR A 49 -4.03 37.48 -14.68
C TYR A 49 -3.70 37.05 -13.23
N ALA A 50 -4.30 37.72 -12.26
CA ALA A 50 -4.14 37.35 -10.84
C ALA A 50 -4.67 35.94 -10.53
N ALA A 51 -5.80 35.57 -11.13
CA ALA A 51 -6.36 34.21 -10.99
C ALA A 51 -5.38 33.16 -11.53
N GLY A 52 -4.78 33.35 -12.70
CA GLY A 52 -3.75 32.47 -13.25
C GLY A 52 -2.54 32.32 -12.32
N LYS A 53 -2.03 33.43 -11.76
CA LYS A 53 -0.95 33.40 -10.77
C LYS A 53 -1.35 32.71 -9.47
N PHE A 54 -2.57 32.90 -9.03
CA PHE A 54 -3.09 32.21 -7.84
C PHE A 54 -3.18 30.69 -8.05
N MET A 55 -3.72 30.26 -9.20
CA MET A 55 -3.87 28.83 -9.53
C MET A 55 -2.52 28.12 -9.72
N SER A 56 -1.46 28.82 -10.10
CA SER A 56 -0.12 28.24 -10.27
C SER A 56 0.67 28.11 -8.96
N ARG A 57 0.08 28.47 -7.80
CA ARG A 57 0.78 28.32 -6.51
C ARG A 57 1.08 26.86 -6.21
N GLY A 58 2.34 26.56 -5.89
CA GLY A 58 2.79 25.18 -5.63
C GLY A 58 2.99 24.31 -6.89
N LEU A 59 2.66 24.84 -8.10
CA LEU A 59 2.82 24.06 -9.33
C LEU A 59 4.27 23.66 -9.59
N LEU A 60 5.24 24.53 -9.32
CA LEU A 60 6.64 24.22 -9.52
C LEU A 60 7.08 23.02 -8.65
N GLU A 61 6.67 23.01 -7.41
CA GLU A 61 6.95 21.91 -6.48
C GLU A 61 6.29 20.61 -6.93
N TYR A 62 5.05 20.69 -7.41
CA TYR A 62 4.33 19.56 -7.99
C TYR A 62 5.05 19.00 -9.24
N LEU A 63 5.50 19.88 -10.16
CA LEU A 63 6.26 19.49 -11.36
C LEU A 63 7.53 18.72 -10.98
N GLN A 64 8.27 19.21 -10.00
CA GLN A 64 9.51 18.57 -9.55
C GLN A 64 9.26 17.23 -8.84
N ARG A 65 8.34 17.19 -7.89
CA ARG A 65 8.13 16.02 -7.03
C ARG A 65 7.30 14.92 -7.70
N ASN A 66 6.25 15.31 -8.40
CA ASN A 66 5.29 14.35 -8.96
C ASN A 66 5.54 14.02 -10.42
N LEU A 67 5.98 15.00 -11.21
CA LEU A 67 6.25 14.81 -12.63
C LEU A 67 7.75 14.75 -12.96
N GLN A 68 8.62 14.88 -11.94
CA GLN A 68 10.09 14.80 -12.07
C GLN A 68 10.67 15.76 -13.12
N VAL A 69 10.03 16.92 -13.28
CA VAL A 69 10.50 17.98 -14.20
C VAL A 69 11.63 18.75 -13.54
N ASP A 70 12.83 18.70 -14.12
CA ASP A 70 13.93 19.55 -13.70
C ASP A 70 13.62 21.01 -14.08
N THR A 71 13.95 21.94 -13.18
CA THR A 71 13.79 23.38 -13.42
C THR A 71 14.57 23.89 -14.63
N ALA A 72 15.63 23.20 -15.05
CA ALA A 72 16.36 23.50 -16.27
C ALA A 72 15.50 23.38 -17.54
N TYR A 73 14.39 22.62 -17.49
CA TYR A 73 13.47 22.37 -18.62
C TYR A 73 12.12 23.08 -18.48
N LEU A 74 12.01 24.11 -17.63
CA LEU A 74 10.76 24.90 -17.49
C LEU A 74 10.35 25.59 -18.77
N ALA A 75 11.30 25.97 -19.62
CA ALA A 75 10.99 26.55 -20.93
C ALA A 75 10.27 25.57 -21.86
N ASP A 76 10.66 24.28 -21.80
CA ASP A 76 10.02 23.20 -22.55
C ASP A 76 8.61 22.91 -22.01
N PHE A 77 8.45 22.94 -20.68
CA PHE A 77 7.13 22.85 -20.06
C PHE A 77 6.19 23.98 -20.53
N ILE A 78 6.66 25.23 -20.54
CA ILE A 78 5.87 26.38 -20.99
C ILE A 78 5.50 26.24 -22.48
N THR A 79 6.42 25.78 -23.31
CA THR A 79 6.18 25.52 -24.73
C THR A 79 5.10 24.47 -24.92
N GLY A 80 5.20 23.32 -24.22
CA GLY A 80 4.20 22.27 -24.27
C GLY A 80 2.83 22.72 -23.75
N PHE A 81 2.79 23.52 -22.68
CA PHE A 81 1.55 24.09 -22.17
C PHE A 81 0.84 24.98 -23.18
N ARG A 82 1.57 25.88 -23.85
CA ARG A 82 1.04 26.78 -24.90
C ARG A 82 0.50 25.99 -26.08
N GLU A 83 1.30 25.03 -26.57
CA GLU A 83 0.88 24.16 -27.66
C GLU A 83 -0.42 23.43 -27.35
N ALA A 84 -0.54 22.91 -26.11
CA ALA A 84 -1.75 22.24 -25.66
C ALA A 84 -2.98 23.16 -25.62
N MET A 85 -2.80 24.42 -25.21
CA MET A 85 -3.88 25.42 -25.21
C MET A 85 -4.30 25.82 -26.63
N GLU A 86 -3.35 26.01 -27.55
CA GLU A 86 -3.63 26.35 -28.94
C GLU A 86 -4.35 25.21 -29.68
N LYS A 87 -4.03 23.98 -29.39
CA LYS A 87 -4.59 22.78 -30.03
C LYS A 87 -5.76 22.14 -29.25
N THR A 88 -6.34 22.86 -28.30
CA THR A 88 -7.52 22.40 -27.58
C THR A 88 -8.66 22.08 -28.54
N GLY A 89 -9.17 20.86 -28.53
CA GLY A 89 -10.24 20.39 -29.41
C GLY A 89 -9.77 19.78 -30.75
N ASP A 90 -8.46 19.78 -31.05
CA ASP A 90 -7.93 19.03 -32.19
C ASP A 90 -7.92 17.51 -31.88
N PRO A 91 -8.68 16.68 -32.64
CA PRO A 91 -8.72 15.24 -32.37
C PRO A 91 -7.39 14.52 -32.57
N LYS A 92 -6.57 14.96 -33.53
CA LYS A 92 -5.25 14.40 -33.78
C LYS A 92 -4.30 14.68 -32.62
N TYR A 93 -4.30 15.92 -32.15
CA TYR A 93 -3.51 16.31 -30.99
C TYR A 93 -3.95 15.57 -29.72
N THR A 94 -5.26 15.42 -29.51
CA THR A 94 -5.84 14.65 -28.40
C THR A 94 -5.37 13.20 -28.44
N ALA A 95 -5.42 12.54 -29.62
CA ALA A 95 -4.94 11.17 -29.77
C ALA A 95 -3.44 11.03 -29.49
N MET A 96 -2.60 11.98 -29.97
CA MET A 96 -1.17 11.98 -29.68
C MET A 96 -0.88 12.13 -28.18
N ASN A 97 -1.58 13.01 -27.49
CA ASN A 97 -1.40 13.21 -26.05
C ASN A 97 -1.87 11.99 -25.25
N ALA A 98 -2.98 11.36 -25.63
CA ALA A 98 -3.42 10.11 -25.07
C ALA A 98 -2.34 9.03 -25.20
N GLY A 99 -1.73 8.88 -26.40
CA GLY A 99 -0.62 7.96 -26.63
C GLY A 99 0.59 8.22 -25.72
N ARG A 100 1.01 9.49 -25.55
CA ARG A 100 2.10 9.87 -24.63
C ARG A 100 1.76 9.51 -23.19
N THR A 101 0.54 9.81 -22.74
CA THR A 101 0.09 9.52 -21.38
C THR A 101 0.06 8.02 -21.10
N ILE A 102 -0.50 7.24 -22.04
CA ILE A 102 -0.55 5.78 -21.90
C ILE A 102 0.86 5.17 -21.94
N ALA A 103 1.74 5.65 -22.83
CA ALA A 103 3.13 5.20 -22.87
C ALA A 103 3.85 5.39 -21.51
N GLN A 104 3.65 6.53 -20.85
CA GLN A 104 4.19 6.78 -19.51
C GLN A 104 3.61 5.83 -18.46
N GLN A 105 2.31 5.50 -18.53
CA GLN A 105 1.69 4.53 -17.61
C GLN A 105 2.23 3.12 -17.83
N VAL A 106 2.38 2.72 -19.09
CA VAL A 106 2.96 1.42 -19.44
C VAL A 106 4.38 1.31 -18.91
N ASP A 107 5.22 2.31 -19.18
CA ASP A 107 6.64 2.31 -18.78
C ASP A 107 6.84 2.42 -17.27
N LYS A 108 6.12 3.32 -16.59
CA LYS A 108 6.32 3.60 -15.15
C LYS A 108 5.56 2.68 -14.20
N GLN A 109 4.48 2.02 -14.64
CA GLN A 109 3.62 1.24 -13.75
C GLN A 109 3.43 -0.20 -14.23
N MET A 110 3.08 -0.41 -15.50
CA MET A 110 2.75 -1.76 -15.99
C MET A 110 4.00 -2.59 -16.20
N LEU A 111 4.99 -2.10 -16.93
CA LEU A 111 6.23 -2.81 -17.19
C LEU A 111 6.99 -3.20 -15.90
N PRO A 112 7.21 -2.31 -14.92
CA PRO A 112 7.84 -2.70 -13.66
C PRO A 112 7.06 -3.78 -12.89
N THR A 113 5.74 -3.75 -12.95
CA THR A 113 4.89 -4.77 -12.33
C THR A 113 5.10 -6.13 -12.96
N VAL A 114 5.11 -6.18 -14.30
CA VAL A 114 5.34 -7.42 -15.05
C VAL A 114 6.77 -7.92 -14.84
N LEU A 115 7.77 -7.04 -14.90
CA LEU A 115 9.16 -7.41 -14.63
C LEU A 115 9.33 -8.03 -13.24
N LYS A 116 8.72 -7.43 -12.22
CA LYS A 116 8.74 -7.96 -10.85
C LYS A 116 8.05 -9.32 -10.71
N GLN A 117 6.97 -9.55 -11.48
CA GLN A 117 6.27 -10.84 -11.48
C GLN A 117 7.18 -11.98 -11.94
N PHE A 118 8.00 -11.74 -12.97
CA PHE A 118 8.93 -12.73 -13.54
C PHE A 118 10.35 -12.68 -12.95
N GLU A 119 10.62 -11.76 -12.02
CA GLU A 119 11.91 -11.69 -11.35
C GLU A 119 12.22 -12.99 -10.60
N GLY A 120 13.41 -13.56 -10.87
CA GLY A 120 13.84 -14.82 -10.27
C GLY A 120 13.18 -16.07 -10.84
N THR A 121 12.48 -15.96 -11.98
CA THR A 121 11.99 -17.12 -12.75
C THR A 121 12.92 -17.44 -13.92
N GLU A 122 12.62 -18.49 -14.66
CA GLU A 122 13.35 -18.84 -15.90
C GLU A 122 12.94 -17.96 -17.10
N HIS A 123 11.84 -17.22 -16.99
CA HIS A 123 11.35 -16.33 -18.04
C HIS A 123 11.79 -14.89 -17.79
N THR A 124 12.14 -14.21 -18.87
CA THR A 124 12.51 -12.80 -18.87
C THR A 124 11.58 -12.01 -19.77
N ILE A 125 11.27 -10.78 -19.38
CA ILE A 125 10.41 -9.88 -20.14
C ILE A 125 11.27 -8.86 -20.89
N ASP A 126 11.18 -8.86 -22.20
CA ASP A 126 11.77 -7.82 -23.06
C ASP A 126 10.78 -6.66 -23.16
N ALA A 127 11.24 -5.47 -22.70
CA ALA A 127 10.41 -4.26 -22.67
C ALA A 127 9.95 -3.83 -24.06
N ARG A 128 10.80 -3.96 -25.07
CA ARG A 128 10.46 -3.59 -26.45
C ARG A 128 9.36 -4.51 -27.01
N LEU A 129 9.48 -5.82 -26.80
CA LEU A 129 8.46 -6.77 -27.22
C LEU A 129 7.14 -6.59 -26.48
N LEU A 130 7.19 -6.21 -25.20
CA LEU A 130 5.99 -5.86 -24.43
C LEU A 130 5.30 -4.64 -25.04
N HIS A 131 6.05 -3.58 -25.39
CA HIS A 131 5.49 -2.39 -26.03
C HIS A 131 4.87 -2.71 -27.40
N GLU A 132 5.55 -3.49 -28.23
CA GLU A 132 5.02 -3.91 -29.54
C GLU A 132 3.75 -4.76 -29.39
N GLY A 133 3.73 -5.70 -28.45
CA GLY A 133 2.53 -6.49 -28.14
C GLY A 133 1.38 -5.63 -27.62
N PHE A 134 1.66 -4.60 -26.82
CA PHE A 134 0.65 -3.65 -26.37
C PHE A 134 0.02 -2.88 -27.54
N LEU A 135 0.84 -2.37 -28.47
CA LEU A 135 0.37 -1.66 -29.66
C LEU A 135 -0.41 -2.57 -30.60
N SER A 136 0.08 -3.81 -30.81
CA SER A 136 -0.63 -4.84 -31.59
C SER A 136 -2.03 -5.12 -31.01
N GLY A 137 -2.15 -5.19 -29.67
CA GLY A 137 -3.45 -5.35 -28.99
C GLY A 137 -4.40 -4.17 -29.24
N VAL A 138 -3.89 -2.93 -29.18
CA VAL A 138 -4.70 -1.72 -29.49
C VAL A 138 -5.21 -1.72 -30.93
N LEU A 139 -4.40 -2.24 -31.88
CA LEU A 139 -4.75 -2.32 -33.29
C LEU A 139 -5.60 -3.55 -33.63
N ALA A 140 -5.85 -4.44 -32.67
CA ALA A 140 -6.46 -5.75 -32.88
C ALA A 140 -5.72 -6.58 -33.97
N ASP A 141 -4.39 -6.40 -34.05
CA ASP A 141 -3.54 -7.12 -34.99
C ASP A 141 -3.30 -8.55 -34.50
N THR A 142 -3.63 -9.52 -35.35
CA THR A 142 -3.53 -10.95 -35.04
C THR A 142 -2.44 -11.67 -35.83
N THR A 143 -1.59 -10.94 -36.55
CA THR A 143 -0.56 -11.50 -37.44
C THR A 143 0.48 -12.33 -36.71
N ILE A 144 0.87 -11.94 -35.50
CA ILE A 144 1.85 -12.66 -34.67
C ILE A 144 1.12 -13.55 -33.66
N MET A 145 0.12 -12.98 -32.97
CA MET A 145 -0.58 -13.67 -31.87
C MET A 145 -2.01 -13.15 -31.73
N THR A 146 -2.97 -14.06 -31.56
CA THR A 146 -4.35 -13.65 -31.24
C THR A 146 -4.47 -13.27 -29.76
N GLU A 147 -5.40 -12.39 -29.42
CA GLU A 147 -5.65 -11.97 -28.03
C GLU A 147 -5.94 -13.17 -27.09
N PRO A 148 -6.82 -14.15 -27.42
CA PRO A 148 -7.05 -15.31 -26.58
C PRO A 148 -5.80 -16.15 -26.33
N HIS A 149 -4.92 -16.26 -27.34
CA HIS A 149 -3.65 -16.96 -27.18
C HIS A 149 -2.72 -16.20 -26.25
N ALA A 150 -2.58 -14.88 -26.42
CA ALA A 150 -1.75 -14.03 -25.58
C ALA A 150 -2.20 -14.10 -24.11
N VAL A 151 -3.51 -13.97 -23.86
CA VAL A 151 -4.09 -14.06 -22.51
C VAL A 151 -3.81 -15.43 -21.88
N THR A 152 -4.01 -16.50 -22.63
CA THR A 152 -3.79 -17.87 -22.14
C THR A 152 -2.31 -18.11 -21.84
N LEU A 153 -1.42 -17.75 -22.77
CA LEU A 153 0.03 -17.91 -22.61
C LEU A 153 0.54 -17.16 -21.38
N PHE A 154 0.18 -15.88 -21.28
CA PHE A 154 0.62 -15.05 -20.16
C PHE A 154 0.12 -15.60 -18.82
N LYS A 155 -1.17 -15.94 -18.74
CA LYS A 155 -1.80 -16.47 -17.53
C LYS A 155 -1.16 -17.79 -17.11
N VAL A 156 -1.08 -18.77 -17.99
CA VAL A 156 -0.55 -20.10 -17.67
C VAL A 156 0.91 -20.04 -17.27
N THR A 157 1.72 -19.25 -17.99
CA THR A 157 3.15 -19.09 -17.66
C THR A 157 3.34 -18.40 -16.33
N SER A 158 2.61 -17.30 -16.08
CA SER A 158 2.75 -16.55 -14.82
C SER A 158 2.29 -17.38 -13.61
N GLU A 159 1.20 -18.12 -13.72
CA GLU A 159 0.72 -19.02 -12.66
C GLU A 159 1.71 -20.17 -12.38
N ALA A 160 2.31 -20.74 -13.43
CA ALA A 160 3.31 -21.79 -13.28
C ALA A 160 4.59 -21.29 -12.61
N ASP A 161 5.07 -20.11 -13.01
CA ASP A 161 6.26 -19.48 -12.41
C ASP A 161 6.03 -19.06 -10.97
N GLU A 162 4.87 -18.47 -10.68
CA GLU A 162 4.49 -18.14 -9.30
C GLU A 162 4.42 -19.38 -8.41
N LYS A 163 3.84 -20.47 -8.92
CA LYS A 163 3.80 -21.73 -8.21
C LYS A 163 5.20 -22.28 -7.92
N LYS A 164 6.10 -22.29 -8.92
CA LYS A 164 7.50 -22.71 -8.73
C LYS A 164 8.22 -21.85 -7.68
N LYS A 165 8.05 -20.52 -7.73
CA LYS A 165 8.63 -19.59 -6.75
C LYS A 165 8.10 -19.86 -5.34
N ASN A 166 6.80 -20.08 -5.21
CA ASN A 166 6.17 -20.35 -3.93
C ASN A 166 6.61 -21.71 -3.35
N GLU A 167 6.74 -22.74 -4.19
CA GLU A 167 7.26 -24.04 -3.77
C GLU A 167 8.73 -23.97 -3.33
N ALA A 168 9.59 -23.28 -4.08
CA ALA A 168 10.97 -23.07 -3.71
C ALA A 168 11.09 -22.28 -2.40
N TYR A 169 10.29 -21.22 -2.24
CA TYR A 169 10.27 -20.41 -1.03
C TYR A 169 9.77 -21.23 0.19
N LYS A 170 8.71 -22.03 0.00
CA LYS A 170 8.20 -22.94 1.02
C LYS A 170 9.28 -23.93 1.47
N THR A 171 9.92 -24.60 0.52
CA THR A 171 11.00 -25.54 0.80
C THR A 171 12.14 -24.89 1.58
N ALA A 172 12.54 -23.67 1.21
CA ALA A 172 13.58 -22.93 1.92
C ALA A 172 13.17 -22.59 3.37
N ASN A 173 11.92 -22.21 3.60
CA ASN A 173 11.38 -21.93 4.94
C ASN A 173 11.31 -23.19 5.80
N GLU A 174 10.87 -24.32 5.24
CA GLU A 174 10.84 -25.62 5.93
C GLU A 174 12.25 -26.11 6.25
N ALA A 175 13.19 -25.98 5.32
CA ALA A 175 14.60 -26.34 5.56
C ALA A 175 15.19 -25.49 6.69
N TRP A 176 14.91 -24.18 6.69
CA TRP A 176 15.34 -23.27 7.75
C TRP A 176 14.81 -23.71 9.13
N LEU A 177 13.54 -24.06 9.23
CA LEU A 177 12.93 -24.59 10.49
C LEU A 177 13.57 -25.91 10.91
N ASN A 178 13.85 -26.80 9.95
CA ASN A 178 14.52 -28.08 10.22
C ASN A 178 15.95 -27.90 10.73
N GLU A 179 16.66 -26.89 10.26
CA GLU A 179 17.95 -26.51 10.82
C GLU A 179 17.78 -25.85 12.19
N ASN A 180 16.82 -24.92 12.32
CA ASN A 180 16.64 -24.14 13.53
C ASN A 180 16.33 -25.01 14.76
N LYS A 181 15.56 -26.08 14.60
CA LYS A 181 15.22 -26.99 15.72
C LYS A 181 16.43 -27.69 16.34
N THR A 182 17.57 -27.71 15.64
CA THR A 182 18.82 -28.32 16.15
C THR A 182 19.70 -27.34 16.90
N LYS A 183 19.35 -26.05 16.89
CA LYS A 183 20.13 -25.00 17.56
C LYS A 183 19.97 -25.08 19.08
N GLU A 184 21.03 -24.76 19.79
CA GLU A 184 21.06 -24.77 21.25
C GLU A 184 19.96 -23.89 21.86
N GLY A 185 19.21 -24.47 22.80
CA GLY A 185 18.12 -23.80 23.52
C GLY A 185 16.81 -23.69 22.75
N VAL A 186 16.74 -24.17 21.50
CA VAL A 186 15.48 -24.23 20.74
C VAL A 186 14.69 -25.46 21.15
N GLN A 187 13.43 -25.25 21.46
CA GLN A 187 12.46 -26.31 21.78
C GLN A 187 11.38 -26.34 20.67
N THR A 188 10.84 -27.53 20.41
CA THR A 188 9.80 -27.74 19.39
C THR A 188 8.58 -28.39 20.05
N LEU A 189 7.40 -27.78 19.83
CA LEU A 189 6.13 -28.30 20.28
C LEU A 189 5.51 -29.27 19.26
N PRO A 190 4.56 -30.14 19.69
CA PRO A 190 3.88 -31.06 18.76
C PRO A 190 3.15 -30.36 17.60
N SER A 191 2.75 -29.13 17.77
CA SER A 191 2.16 -28.25 16.73
C SER A 191 3.14 -27.87 15.62
N GLY A 192 4.45 -28.02 15.85
CA GLY A 192 5.52 -27.52 15.01
C GLY A 192 6.04 -26.13 15.39
N LEU A 193 5.41 -25.45 16.37
CA LEU A 193 5.93 -24.21 16.91
C LEU A 193 7.30 -24.48 17.55
N GLN A 194 8.30 -23.65 17.17
CA GLN A 194 9.59 -23.67 17.83
C GLN A 194 9.77 -22.40 18.64
N TYR A 195 10.47 -22.50 19.76
CA TYR A 195 10.74 -21.34 20.61
C TYR A 195 12.07 -21.48 21.35
N LYS A 196 12.64 -20.34 21.71
CA LYS A 196 13.80 -20.24 22.58
C LYS A 196 13.52 -19.26 23.71
N VAL A 197 13.69 -19.68 24.94
CA VAL A 197 13.57 -18.83 26.13
C VAL A 197 14.81 -17.96 26.23
N LEU A 198 14.64 -16.64 26.10
CA LEU A 198 15.72 -15.65 26.28
C LEU A 198 15.77 -15.13 27.72
N THR A 199 14.58 -14.94 28.32
CA THR A 199 14.40 -14.53 29.71
C THR A 199 13.24 -15.32 30.31
N THR A 200 13.44 -15.91 31.47
CA THR A 200 12.39 -16.61 32.21
C THR A 200 11.59 -15.59 33.01
N GLY A 201 10.28 -15.57 32.83
CA GLY A 201 9.35 -14.82 33.67
C GLY A 201 8.91 -15.65 34.88
N ASN A 202 8.34 -14.98 35.86
CA ASN A 202 7.82 -15.59 37.09
C ASN A 202 6.39 -15.15 37.45
N GLY A 203 5.75 -14.37 36.57
CA GLY A 203 4.39 -13.90 36.76
C GLY A 203 3.33 -14.86 36.23
N LYS A 204 2.14 -14.35 36.02
CA LYS A 204 0.99 -15.12 35.50
C LYS A 204 1.19 -15.56 34.07
N VAL A 205 0.63 -16.72 33.73
CA VAL A 205 0.48 -17.19 32.34
C VAL A 205 -0.94 -16.86 31.88
N ALA A 206 -1.06 -16.31 30.69
CA ALA A 206 -2.35 -15.88 30.12
C ALA A 206 -3.21 -17.08 29.73
N LYS A 207 -4.52 -16.94 29.92
CA LYS A 207 -5.55 -17.77 29.28
C LYS A 207 -5.92 -17.16 27.93
N ALA A 208 -6.64 -17.91 27.10
CA ALA A 208 -7.02 -17.51 25.75
C ALA A 208 -7.77 -16.16 25.67
N ASP A 209 -8.59 -15.84 26.68
CA ASP A 209 -9.43 -14.64 26.72
C ASP A 209 -8.80 -13.46 27.49
N ASP A 210 -7.68 -13.68 28.15
CA ASP A 210 -6.98 -12.65 28.92
C ASP A 210 -6.39 -11.58 27.99
N MET A 211 -6.11 -10.40 28.54
CA MET A 211 -5.41 -9.35 27.80
C MET A 211 -3.91 -9.41 28.13
N VAL A 212 -3.08 -9.51 27.13
CA VAL A 212 -1.63 -9.59 27.26
C VAL A 212 -0.99 -8.34 26.65
N THR A 213 -0.25 -7.60 27.46
CA THR A 213 0.56 -6.47 27.00
C THR A 213 1.96 -6.99 26.66
N VAL A 214 2.40 -6.78 25.43
CA VAL A 214 3.68 -7.29 24.92
C VAL A 214 4.50 -6.20 24.25
N LYS A 215 5.84 -6.38 24.24
CA LYS A 215 6.73 -5.78 23.25
C LYS A 215 7.17 -6.86 22.30
N TYR A 216 7.26 -6.54 21.01
CA TYR A 216 7.65 -7.51 20.01
C TYR A 216 8.32 -6.93 18.78
N GLU A 217 9.07 -7.77 18.11
CA GLU A 217 9.56 -7.55 16.76
C GLU A 217 9.39 -8.82 15.94
N GLY A 218 8.81 -8.68 14.75
CA GLY A 218 8.59 -9.75 13.79
C GLY A 218 9.48 -9.58 12.57
N LYS A 219 10.20 -10.65 12.19
CA LYS A 219 11.09 -10.71 11.02
C LYS A 219 10.89 -11.99 10.24
N LEU A 220 11.25 -11.98 8.97
CA LEU A 220 11.34 -13.16 8.11
C LEU A 220 12.67 -13.87 8.31
N ILE A 221 12.85 -15.06 7.70
CA ILE A 221 14.08 -15.85 7.79
C ILE A 221 15.30 -15.14 7.18
N ASP A 222 15.10 -14.19 6.27
CA ASP A 222 16.14 -13.34 5.66
C ASP A 222 16.48 -12.11 6.53
N GLY A 223 15.85 -11.96 7.69
CA GLY A 223 16.05 -10.84 8.61
C GLY A 223 15.19 -9.60 8.31
N THR A 224 14.38 -9.61 7.25
CA THR A 224 13.47 -8.49 6.94
C THR A 224 12.45 -8.30 8.05
N VAL A 225 12.50 -7.15 8.73
CA VAL A 225 11.54 -6.77 9.78
C VAL A 225 10.25 -6.30 9.13
N PHE A 226 9.14 -7.01 9.38
CA PHE A 226 7.82 -6.67 8.85
C PHE A 226 6.92 -5.95 9.84
N ASP A 227 7.14 -6.15 11.16
CA ASP A 227 6.40 -5.44 12.20
C ASP A 227 7.23 -5.35 13.49
N SER A 228 7.08 -4.22 14.22
CA SER A 228 7.78 -4.02 15.49
C SER A 228 7.02 -3.02 16.37
N SER A 229 6.75 -3.40 17.63
CA SER A 229 6.18 -2.48 18.62
C SER A 229 7.18 -1.41 19.03
N TYR A 230 8.47 -1.68 18.95
CA TYR A 230 9.53 -0.73 19.33
C TYR A 230 9.54 0.57 18.50
N LYS A 231 8.91 0.54 17.30
CA LYS A 231 8.75 1.72 16.44
C LYS A 231 7.52 2.56 16.80
N ARG A 232 6.77 2.19 17.83
CA ARG A 232 5.52 2.84 18.27
C ARG A 232 5.71 3.59 19.59
N ASN A 233 4.77 4.46 19.91
CA ASN A 233 4.68 5.10 21.22
C ASN A 233 3.23 5.00 21.74
N PRO A 234 2.96 4.20 22.79
CA PRO A 234 3.91 3.40 23.57
C PRO A 234 4.49 2.22 22.79
N GLN A 235 5.65 1.71 23.22
CA GLN A 235 6.34 0.56 22.61
C GLN A 235 5.67 -0.79 22.93
N THR A 236 4.52 -0.77 23.57
CA THR A 236 3.72 -1.95 23.93
C THR A 236 2.46 -2.02 23.10
N THR A 237 1.98 -3.23 22.89
CA THR A 237 0.69 -3.50 22.23
C THR A 237 -0.06 -4.55 23.07
N GLU A 238 -1.38 -4.45 23.11
CA GLU A 238 -2.24 -5.36 23.83
C GLU A 238 -2.92 -6.33 22.87
N PHE A 239 -2.92 -7.60 23.20
CA PHE A 239 -3.55 -8.65 22.42
C PHE A 239 -4.31 -9.61 23.33
N ARG A 240 -5.35 -10.22 22.79
CA ARG A 240 -5.94 -11.44 23.38
C ARG A 240 -5.36 -12.66 22.64
N PRO A 241 -4.88 -13.70 23.34
CA PRO A 241 -4.30 -14.87 22.69
C PRO A 241 -5.20 -15.54 21.66
N ASN A 242 -6.52 -15.49 21.83
CA ASN A 242 -7.49 -16.04 20.86
C ASN A 242 -7.75 -15.15 19.61
N GLN A 243 -7.13 -13.98 19.52
CA GLN A 243 -7.33 -13.02 18.42
C GLN A 243 -6.08 -12.78 17.55
N VAL A 244 -5.07 -13.61 17.74
CA VAL A 244 -3.81 -13.54 17.00
C VAL A 244 -3.56 -14.82 16.21
N ILE A 245 -2.46 -14.91 15.47
CA ILE A 245 -2.08 -16.13 14.74
C ILE A 245 -1.86 -17.30 15.72
N LYS A 246 -2.11 -18.53 15.27
CA LYS A 246 -2.10 -19.73 16.11
C LYS A 246 -0.80 -19.90 16.90
N GLY A 247 0.35 -19.63 16.26
CA GLY A 247 1.64 -19.72 16.95
C GLY A 247 1.78 -18.74 18.12
N TRP A 248 1.21 -17.55 18.00
CA TRP A 248 1.13 -16.60 19.11
C TRP A 248 0.16 -17.04 20.19
N THR A 249 -1.02 -17.56 19.81
CA THR A 249 -1.99 -18.11 20.77
C THR A 249 -1.35 -19.17 21.64
N GLU A 250 -0.67 -20.12 21.01
CA GLU A 250 0.01 -21.23 21.73
C GLU A 250 1.14 -20.68 22.62
N ALA A 251 2.00 -19.82 22.09
CA ALA A 251 3.11 -19.27 22.86
C ALA A 251 2.65 -18.42 24.06
N LEU A 252 1.72 -17.47 23.85
CA LEU A 252 1.25 -16.57 24.92
C LEU A 252 0.56 -17.33 26.07
N CYS A 253 -0.10 -18.46 25.77
CA CYS A 253 -0.67 -19.33 26.79
C CYS A 253 0.36 -20.21 27.53
N MET A 254 1.65 -20.08 27.18
CA MET A 254 2.77 -20.76 27.86
C MET A 254 3.75 -19.77 28.49
N MET A 255 3.81 -18.53 27.99
CA MET A 255 4.75 -17.51 28.42
C MET A 255 4.31 -16.85 29.73
N PRO A 256 5.10 -16.94 30.82
CA PRO A 256 4.83 -16.20 32.05
C PRO A 256 5.05 -14.68 31.84
N GLU A 257 4.33 -13.86 32.56
CA GLU A 257 4.61 -12.43 32.66
C GLU A 257 6.06 -12.19 33.10
N GLY A 258 6.74 -11.23 32.47
CA GLY A 258 8.16 -10.95 32.63
C GLY A 258 9.08 -11.82 31.78
N SER A 259 8.54 -12.77 30.99
CA SER A 259 9.36 -13.59 30.09
C SER A 259 9.61 -12.90 28.75
N LYS A 260 10.71 -13.30 28.11
CA LYS A 260 11.06 -12.92 26.76
C LYS A 260 11.47 -14.16 25.98
N TRP A 261 10.76 -14.45 24.89
CA TRP A 261 11.03 -15.61 24.06
C TRP A 261 11.29 -15.19 22.61
N GLU A 262 12.02 -16.01 21.87
CA GLU A 262 12.08 -15.97 20.42
C GLU A 262 11.22 -17.13 19.90
N LEU A 263 10.24 -16.82 19.08
CA LEU A 263 9.27 -17.73 18.50
C LEU A 263 9.60 -17.93 17.03
N TYR A 264 9.57 -19.18 16.56
CA TYR A 264 9.77 -19.53 15.15
C TYR A 264 8.53 -20.28 14.70
N ILE A 265 7.70 -19.59 13.96
CA ILE A 265 6.32 -19.98 13.67
C ILE A 265 6.26 -20.50 12.23
N PRO A 266 6.01 -21.81 12.04
CA PRO A 266 5.79 -22.36 10.71
C PRO A 266 4.53 -21.76 10.09
N GLN A 267 4.45 -21.76 8.75
CA GLN A 267 3.39 -21.12 8.02
C GLN A 267 1.98 -21.57 8.41
N GLU A 268 1.79 -22.83 8.83
CA GLU A 268 0.53 -23.42 9.28
C GLU A 268 -0.02 -22.77 10.57
N LEU A 269 0.87 -22.23 11.38
CA LEU A 269 0.56 -21.51 12.61
C LEU A 269 0.63 -19.98 12.43
N GLY A 270 0.97 -19.52 11.22
CA GLY A 270 1.05 -18.12 10.81
C GLY A 270 -0.02 -17.75 9.79
N TYR A 271 0.41 -17.28 8.61
CA TYR A 271 -0.47 -16.77 7.55
C TYR A 271 -0.68 -17.74 6.39
N GLY A 272 -0.06 -18.91 6.41
CA GLY A 272 -0.25 -19.98 5.45
C GLY A 272 0.07 -19.60 4.00
N ALA A 273 -0.69 -20.21 3.08
CA ALA A 273 -0.56 -19.98 1.64
C ALA A 273 -1.05 -18.60 1.16
N ARG A 274 -1.64 -17.79 2.03
CA ARG A 274 -2.08 -16.42 1.67
C ARG A 274 -1.00 -15.38 1.87
N GLY A 275 -0.13 -15.58 2.88
CA GLY A 275 0.74 -14.52 3.36
C GLY A 275 -0.06 -13.38 4.02
N ALA A 276 0.58 -12.21 4.24
CA ALA A 276 -0.07 -11.03 4.79
C ALA A 276 0.61 -9.74 4.33
N GLY A 277 -0.21 -8.75 3.93
CA GLY A 277 0.28 -7.47 3.44
C GLY A 277 1.22 -7.61 2.23
N GLN A 278 2.20 -6.70 2.13
CA GLN A 278 3.18 -6.72 1.03
C GLN A 278 4.47 -7.44 1.38
N GLN A 279 4.73 -7.68 2.66
CA GLN A 279 6.03 -8.17 3.14
C GLN A 279 6.01 -9.67 3.48
N ILE A 280 4.89 -10.20 3.98
CA ILE A 280 4.78 -11.61 4.36
C ILE A 280 4.25 -12.40 3.17
N LYS A 281 5.17 -13.03 2.43
CA LYS A 281 4.85 -13.88 1.29
C LYS A 281 4.09 -15.15 1.71
N PRO A 282 3.36 -15.82 0.78
CA PRO A 282 2.87 -17.18 1.00
C PRO A 282 3.96 -18.10 1.56
N PHE A 283 3.58 -18.97 2.50
CA PHE A 283 4.46 -19.97 3.11
C PHE A 283 5.62 -19.42 3.95
N SER A 284 5.58 -18.15 4.36
CA SER A 284 6.61 -17.56 5.21
C SER A 284 6.64 -18.18 6.60
N THR A 285 7.82 -18.57 7.04
CA THR A 285 8.14 -18.77 8.46
C THR A 285 8.32 -17.41 9.12
N LEU A 286 7.72 -17.21 10.28
CA LEU A 286 7.79 -15.96 11.01
C LEU A 286 8.67 -16.12 12.25
N ILE A 287 9.56 -15.19 12.48
CA ILE A 287 10.41 -15.12 13.65
C ILE A 287 9.98 -13.93 14.47
N PHE A 288 9.55 -14.17 15.71
CA PHE A 288 9.19 -13.08 16.62
C PHE A 288 10.03 -13.12 17.88
N THR A 289 10.56 -12.00 18.26
CA THR A 289 11.00 -11.77 19.65
C THR A 289 9.83 -11.18 20.40
N VAL A 290 9.33 -11.83 21.41
CA VAL A 290 8.16 -11.42 22.22
C VAL A 290 8.54 -11.31 23.68
N GLU A 291 8.21 -10.17 24.31
CA GLU A 291 8.35 -9.92 25.75
C GLU A 291 6.98 -9.69 26.33
N VAL A 292 6.57 -10.54 27.27
CA VAL A 292 5.31 -10.40 28.00
C VAL A 292 5.52 -9.44 29.15
N VAL A 293 4.94 -8.23 29.01
CA VAL A 293 5.09 -7.15 30.01
C VAL A 293 4.05 -7.28 31.11
N LYS A 294 2.82 -7.64 30.77
CA LYS A 294 1.71 -7.74 31.72
C LYS A 294 0.63 -8.70 31.23
N VAL A 295 0.04 -9.44 32.17
CA VAL A 295 -1.14 -10.27 31.93
C VAL A 295 -2.30 -9.74 32.77
N GLN A 296 -3.42 -9.39 32.12
CA GLN A 296 -4.66 -8.97 32.76
C GLN A 296 -5.74 -10.02 32.50
N GLU A 297 -6.27 -10.59 33.57
CA GLU A 297 -7.36 -11.55 33.49
C GLU A 297 -8.60 -10.89 32.86
N ALA A 298 -9.27 -11.63 31.98
CA ALA A 298 -10.54 -11.18 31.44
C ALA A 298 -11.57 -11.03 32.57
N GLU A 299 -12.27 -9.90 32.60
CA GLU A 299 -13.40 -9.73 33.51
C GLU A 299 -14.41 -10.86 33.24
N LYS A 300 -14.64 -11.72 34.24
CA LYS A 300 -15.77 -12.65 34.18
C LYS A 300 -17.03 -11.81 34.14
N LYS A 301 -17.74 -11.81 33.00
CA LYS A 301 -19.14 -11.43 33.00
C LYS A 301 -19.82 -12.41 33.94
N GLU A 302 -20.11 -12.02 35.19
CA GLU A 302 -21.08 -12.71 36.02
C GLU A 302 -22.37 -12.73 35.19
N GLU A 303 -22.76 -13.92 34.74
CA GLU A 303 -24.13 -14.23 34.35
C GLU A 303 -24.99 -13.86 35.56
N ALA A 304 -25.63 -12.67 35.50
CA ALA A 304 -26.66 -12.33 36.45
C ALA A 304 -27.77 -13.38 36.29
N ALA A 305 -27.69 -14.39 37.11
CA ALA A 305 -28.79 -15.34 37.35
C ALA A 305 -29.95 -14.51 37.88
N GLU A 306 -30.81 -14.07 36.95
CA GLU A 306 -32.07 -13.43 37.22
C GLU A 306 -32.92 -14.38 38.06
N LYS A 307 -33.04 -14.04 39.33
CA LYS A 307 -34.02 -14.67 40.23
C LYS A 307 -35.40 -14.45 39.65
N ALA A 308 -35.88 -15.43 38.91
CA ALA A 308 -37.27 -15.56 38.57
C ALA A 308 -38.10 -15.79 39.85
N THR A 309 -38.73 -14.75 40.36
CA THR A 309 -39.88 -14.90 41.27
C THR A 309 -41.13 -15.18 40.44
N PRO A 310 -41.96 -16.17 40.78
CA PRO A 310 -43.16 -16.52 40.04
C PRO A 310 -44.28 -15.56 40.39
N ALA A 311 -44.77 -14.76 39.45
CA ALA A 311 -46.00 -14.03 39.56
C ALA A 311 -47.14 -14.76 38.83
N THR A 312 -48.20 -15.00 39.56
CA THR A 312 -49.45 -15.68 39.31
C THR A 312 -50.27 -15.04 38.15
N PRO A 313 -51.13 -15.83 37.46
CA PRO A 313 -51.79 -15.38 36.21
C PRO A 313 -53.08 -14.65 36.43
N ALA A 314 -53.36 -13.62 35.66
CA ALA A 314 -54.72 -13.01 35.55
C ALA A 314 -55.11 -12.64 34.12
N LYS A 315 -56.09 -13.44 33.67
CA LYS A 315 -57.27 -13.13 32.83
C LYS A 315 -57.14 -12.49 31.45
N LYS A 316 -57.71 -13.29 30.55
CA LYS A 316 -58.28 -13.05 29.21
C LYS A 316 -59.06 -11.75 29.02
N SER A 317 -58.96 -11.12 27.82
CA SER A 317 -60.08 -10.73 26.94
C SER A 317 -59.52 -10.38 25.58
N ALA A 318 -59.81 -11.01 24.57
CA ALA A 318 -60.80 -11.07 23.51
C ALA A 318 -60.67 -9.95 22.44
N ALA A 319 -60.32 -10.40 21.25
CA ALA A 319 -60.92 -10.07 19.95
C ALA A 319 -60.64 -8.69 19.29
N LYS A 320 -60.07 -8.65 18.12
CA LYS A 320 -60.82 -8.55 16.85
C LYS A 320 -59.90 -8.52 15.61
N LYS A 321 -60.28 -9.32 14.68
CA LYS A 321 -60.03 -9.47 13.25
C LYS A 321 -59.89 -8.16 12.43
N SER A 322 -59.13 -8.23 11.41
CA SER A 322 -59.36 -8.06 9.94
C SER A 322 -58.28 -7.15 9.33
N ALA A 323 -57.83 -7.22 8.09
CA ALA A 323 -58.18 -7.99 6.91
C ALA A 323 -57.06 -7.89 5.88
N LYS A 324 -56.96 -8.87 5.03
CA LYS A 324 -56.24 -8.93 3.77
C LYS A 324 -56.37 -7.71 2.89
N LYS A 325 -55.27 -7.31 2.21
CA LYS A 325 -55.41 -6.87 0.82
C LYS A 325 -54.19 -7.30 -0.03
N LYS A 326 -54.50 -8.18 -0.93
CA LYS A 326 -53.76 -8.62 -2.11
C LYS A 326 -54.05 -7.58 -3.21
N VAL A 327 -53.06 -7.12 -3.95
CA VAL A 327 -53.22 -6.64 -5.33
C VAL A 327 -51.96 -6.96 -6.12
N THR A 328 -52.07 -7.85 -6.98
CA THR A 328 -51.67 -8.27 -8.30
C THR A 328 -51.09 -7.19 -9.25
N ARG A 329 -49.95 -7.52 -9.83
CA ARG A 329 -49.51 -7.52 -11.25
C ARG A 329 -50.30 -6.71 -12.28
N LYS A 330 -49.54 -5.93 -13.07
CA LYS A 330 -49.51 -5.81 -14.56
C LYS A 330 -48.60 -4.60 -14.89
N LYS A 331 -47.77 -4.58 -15.86
CA LYS A 331 -47.39 -5.18 -17.13
C LYS A 331 -45.92 -4.89 -17.36
#